data_392ec90ab4daecd0d5123b98e1568fc3
#
_entry.id   392ec90ab4daecd0d5123b98e1568fc3
#
_cell.length_a   1.000
_cell.length_b   1.000
_cell.length_c   1.000
_cell.angle_alpha   90.00
_cell.angle_beta   90.00
_cell.angle_gamma   90.00
#
_symmetry.space_group_name_H-M   'P 1'
#
loop_
_entity.id
_entity.type
_entity.pdbx_description
1 polymer ?
#
loop_
_entity_poly.entity_id
_entity_poly.type
_entity_poly.pdbx_seq_one_letter_code
_entity_poly.pdbx_strand_id
1 'polypeptide(L)'
;MKVLFLVYHGFSEASGISKKIHYQVKGLRENGHEIHLCYYDFINDGSRCRFINDKIIKNYGKSHIAALRQRFDYGCIYDYCIEKEIEFVYARCFQNANPVLIHFFKRLKKAGIRCVTEIPTYPYDDEFSHFDWKNKIGIKMDQLFRNRLYKYMDALVTFSDEDKIFGQRTIRISNGVDFDSIPIHQFANHVSLESEERIPPLHL
;
A
#
# COMPACT_ATOMS: atom_id res chain seq x y z
N MET A 1 -8.61 -11.83 12.28
CA MET A 1 -8.52 -12.17 10.84
C MET A 1 -7.06 -12.34 10.45
N LYS A 2 -6.81 -13.28 9.53
CA LYS A 2 -5.51 -13.39 8.85
C LYS A 2 -5.50 -12.51 7.60
N VAL A 3 -4.61 -11.53 7.56
CA VAL A 3 -4.57 -10.49 6.53
C VAL A 3 -3.25 -10.52 5.78
N LEU A 4 -3.29 -10.58 4.46
CA LEU A 4 -2.12 -10.29 3.63
C LEU A 4 -2.10 -8.80 3.29
N PHE A 5 -1.06 -8.09 3.74
CA PHE A 5 -0.80 -6.71 3.35
C PHE A 5 0.20 -6.71 2.19
N LEU A 6 -0.27 -6.42 0.97
CA LEU A 6 0.51 -6.54 -0.26
C LEU A 6 0.98 -5.17 -0.76
N VAL A 7 2.28 -5.00 -0.87
CA VAL A 7 2.93 -3.80 -1.43
C VAL A 7 3.84 -4.14 -2.60
N TYR A 8 4.11 -3.14 -3.46
CA TYR A 8 4.83 -3.30 -4.73
C TYR A 8 6.20 -2.61 -4.73
N HIS A 9 6.77 -2.40 -3.57
CA HIS A 9 8.10 -1.80 -3.40
C HIS A 9 8.79 -2.41 -2.17
N GLY A 10 10.10 -2.21 -2.08
CA GLY A 10 10.89 -2.51 -0.89
C GLY A 10 10.75 -1.45 0.19
N PHE A 11 11.35 -1.70 1.32
CA PHE A 11 11.34 -0.80 2.46
C PHE A 11 12.67 -0.06 2.60
N SER A 12 12.59 1.22 2.98
CA SER A 12 13.73 2.06 3.29
C SER A 12 13.44 2.90 4.53
N GLU A 13 14.37 2.98 5.45
CA GLU A 13 14.23 3.79 6.68
C GLU A 13 14.01 5.28 6.38
N ALA A 14 14.58 5.77 5.29
CA ALA A 14 14.41 7.15 4.84
C ALA A 14 13.06 7.44 4.17
N SER A 15 12.27 6.40 3.83
CA SER A 15 11.02 6.55 3.10
C SER A 15 9.83 6.77 4.03
N GLY A 16 9.15 7.92 3.88
CA GLY A 16 7.88 8.18 4.58
C GLY A 16 6.79 7.16 4.26
N ILE A 17 6.78 6.62 3.02
CA ILE A 17 5.84 5.56 2.61
C ILE A 17 6.10 4.28 3.39
N SER A 18 7.38 3.90 3.58
CA SER A 18 7.76 2.72 4.36
C SER A 18 7.32 2.86 5.81
N LYS A 19 7.58 4.00 6.43
CA LYS A 19 7.14 4.30 7.82
C LYS A 19 5.62 4.20 7.94
N LYS A 20 4.88 4.82 7.01
CA LYS A 20 3.42 4.74 6.98
C LYS A 20 2.91 3.30 6.93
N ILE A 21 3.49 2.45 6.06
CA ILE A 21 3.08 1.04 5.94
C ILE A 21 3.37 0.29 7.24
N HIS A 22 4.54 0.51 7.84
CA HIS A 22 4.87 -0.10 9.14
C HIS A 22 3.87 0.32 10.23
N TYR A 23 3.46 1.58 10.29
CA TYR A 23 2.45 2.04 11.24
C TYR A 23 1.07 1.44 10.98
N GLN A 24 0.67 1.32 9.71
CA GLN A 24 -0.58 0.63 9.36
C GLN A 24 -0.55 -0.85 9.79
N VAL A 25 0.55 -1.54 9.53
CA VAL A 25 0.74 -2.95 9.93
C VAL A 25 0.76 -3.09 11.45
N LYS A 26 1.46 -2.19 12.18
CA LYS A 26 1.47 -2.14 13.65
C LYS A 26 0.06 -1.98 14.19
N GLY A 27 -0.67 -0.96 13.73
CA GLY A 27 -2.04 -0.69 14.21
C GLY A 27 -3.01 -1.85 13.92
N LEU A 28 -2.88 -2.51 12.78
CA LEU A 28 -3.71 -3.69 12.48
C LEU A 28 -3.38 -4.86 13.44
N ARG A 29 -2.10 -5.08 13.77
CA ARG A 29 -1.67 -6.12 14.72
C ARG A 29 -2.18 -5.82 16.15
N GLU A 30 -2.09 -4.57 16.59
CA GLU A 30 -2.59 -4.12 17.88
C GLU A 30 -4.11 -4.28 18.00
N ASN A 31 -4.83 -4.21 16.89
CA ASN A 31 -6.26 -4.53 16.81
C ASN A 31 -6.56 -6.03 16.69
N GLY A 32 -5.59 -6.91 16.98
CA GLY A 32 -5.78 -8.36 17.04
C GLY A 32 -5.84 -9.06 15.69
N HIS A 33 -5.29 -8.47 14.63
CA HIS A 33 -5.19 -9.12 13.33
C HIS A 33 -3.81 -9.76 13.15
N GLU A 34 -3.79 -10.95 12.54
CA GLU A 34 -2.56 -11.61 12.11
C GLU A 34 -2.17 -11.04 10.72
N ILE A 35 -1.10 -10.23 10.67
CA ILE A 35 -0.69 -9.53 9.45
C ILE A 35 0.53 -10.18 8.82
N HIS A 36 0.37 -10.59 7.58
CA HIS A 36 1.41 -11.10 6.68
C HIS A 36 1.79 -9.99 5.70
N LEU A 37 2.91 -9.31 5.95
CA LEU A 37 3.40 -8.22 5.10
C LEU A 37 4.15 -8.78 3.89
N CYS A 38 3.57 -8.65 2.70
CA CYS A 38 4.15 -9.11 1.44
C CYS A 38 4.71 -7.93 0.65
N TYR A 39 6.00 -8.01 0.33
CA TYR A 39 6.71 -6.98 -0.42
C TYR A 39 7.81 -7.60 -1.31
N TYR A 40 8.47 -6.79 -2.13
CA TYR A 40 9.65 -7.25 -2.85
C TYR A 40 10.82 -6.29 -2.64
N ASP A 41 12.00 -6.88 -2.56
CA ASP A 41 13.25 -6.16 -2.37
C ASP A 41 14.43 -6.92 -2.99
N PHE A 42 15.60 -6.36 -2.85
CA PHE A 42 16.85 -6.97 -3.25
C PHE A 42 17.53 -7.58 -2.03
N ILE A 43 18.20 -8.71 -2.21
CA ILE A 43 19.13 -9.25 -1.22
C ILE A 43 20.56 -8.78 -1.53
N ASN A 44 21.49 -9.03 -0.61
CA ASN A 44 22.89 -8.53 -0.65
C ASN A 44 23.63 -8.83 -1.95
N ASP A 45 23.31 -9.93 -2.61
CA ASP A 45 23.91 -10.31 -3.88
C ASP A 45 23.30 -9.59 -5.10
N GLY A 46 22.30 -8.74 -4.89
CA GLY A 46 21.57 -8.00 -5.93
C GLY A 46 20.42 -8.80 -6.57
N SER A 47 20.09 -9.98 -6.07
CA SER A 47 18.95 -10.76 -6.56
C SER A 47 17.64 -10.14 -6.11
N ARG A 48 16.64 -10.12 -7.00
CA ARG A 48 15.28 -9.69 -6.73
C ARG A 48 14.52 -10.79 -6.02
N CYS A 49 13.89 -10.47 -4.90
CA CYS A 49 13.15 -11.44 -4.10
C CYS A 49 11.76 -10.90 -3.74
N ARG A 50 10.85 -11.84 -3.50
CA ARG A 50 9.56 -11.59 -2.85
C ARG A 50 9.66 -12.06 -1.42
N PHE A 51 9.24 -11.21 -0.50
CA PHE A 51 9.27 -11.47 0.93
C PHE A 51 7.86 -11.54 1.49
N ILE A 52 7.67 -12.35 2.52
CA ILE A 52 6.55 -12.25 3.45
C ILE A 52 7.08 -12.33 4.88
N ASN A 53 6.80 -11.30 5.69
CA ASN A 53 7.32 -11.16 7.05
C ASN A 53 8.84 -11.43 7.11
N ASP A 54 9.59 -10.73 6.24
CA ASP A 54 11.06 -10.77 6.11
C ASP A 54 11.65 -12.12 5.66
N LYS A 55 10.79 -13.10 5.35
CA LYS A 55 11.21 -14.40 4.79
C LYS A 55 11.07 -14.38 3.27
N ILE A 56 12.11 -14.85 2.58
CA ILE A 56 12.09 -14.99 1.12
C ILE A 56 11.14 -16.12 0.76
N ILE A 57 10.06 -15.81 0.00
CA ILE A 57 9.16 -16.81 -0.57
C ILE A 57 9.49 -17.15 -2.02
N LYS A 58 10.17 -16.22 -2.72
CA LYS A 58 10.60 -16.43 -4.10
C LYS A 58 11.85 -15.61 -4.42
N ASN A 59 12.85 -16.23 -5.00
CA ASN A 59 14.02 -15.56 -5.59
C ASN A 59 13.92 -15.62 -7.11
N TYR A 60 14.03 -14.46 -7.77
CA TYR A 60 13.92 -14.31 -9.23
C TYR A 60 15.28 -14.14 -9.92
N GLY A 61 16.36 -13.95 -9.12
CA GLY A 61 17.72 -13.68 -9.61
C GLY A 61 17.94 -12.22 -10.00
N LYS A 62 19.00 -11.96 -10.81
CA LYS A 62 19.52 -10.62 -11.13
C LYS A 62 19.19 -10.13 -12.52
N SER A 63 18.71 -11.01 -13.40
CA SER A 63 18.52 -10.70 -14.82
C SER A 63 17.40 -9.69 -15.08
N HIS A 64 17.39 -9.05 -16.23
CA HIS A 64 16.27 -8.20 -16.68
C HIS A 64 14.95 -8.97 -16.75
N ILE A 65 15.01 -10.28 -17.08
CA ILE A 65 13.82 -11.16 -17.07
C ILE A 65 13.32 -11.36 -15.63
N ALA A 66 14.22 -11.35 -14.64
CA ALA A 66 13.84 -11.45 -13.22
C ALA A 66 12.93 -10.29 -12.78
N ALA A 67 13.20 -9.08 -13.27
CA ALA A 67 12.34 -7.93 -13.00
C ALA A 67 10.91 -8.11 -13.53
N LEU A 68 10.76 -8.64 -14.75
CA LEU A 68 9.44 -8.95 -15.32
C LEU A 68 8.75 -10.07 -14.55
N ARG A 69 9.47 -11.15 -14.24
CA ARG A 69 8.93 -12.27 -13.44
C ARG A 69 8.46 -11.80 -12.08
N GLN A 70 9.26 -11.01 -11.37
CA GLN A 70 8.87 -10.46 -10.07
C GLN A 70 7.58 -9.61 -10.17
N ARG A 71 7.47 -8.80 -11.24
CA ARG A 71 6.32 -7.91 -11.44
C ARG A 71 5.02 -8.67 -11.73
N PHE A 72 5.09 -9.79 -12.42
CA PHE A 72 3.92 -10.51 -12.91
C PHE A 72 3.69 -11.89 -12.27
N ASP A 73 4.58 -12.34 -11.39
CA ASP A 73 4.39 -13.59 -10.66
C ASP A 73 3.57 -13.36 -9.39
N TYR A 74 2.28 -13.64 -9.49
CA TYR A 74 1.36 -13.66 -8.36
C TYR A 74 1.02 -15.07 -7.90
N GLY A 75 1.55 -16.11 -8.56
CA GLY A 75 1.30 -17.51 -8.23
C GLY A 75 1.74 -17.84 -6.80
N CYS A 76 2.99 -17.51 -6.46
CA CYS A 76 3.52 -17.76 -5.13
C CYS A 76 2.76 -17.00 -4.00
N ILE A 77 2.18 -15.82 -4.31
CA ILE A 77 1.36 -15.08 -3.35
C ILE A 77 0.02 -15.78 -3.15
N TYR A 78 -0.62 -16.21 -4.27
CA TYR A 78 -1.88 -16.93 -4.19
C TYR A 78 -1.74 -18.24 -3.40
N ASP A 79 -0.71 -19.03 -3.72
CA ASP A 79 -0.45 -20.31 -3.05
C ASP A 79 -0.21 -20.10 -1.55
N TYR A 80 0.53 -19.03 -1.18
CA TYR A 80 0.69 -18.62 0.21
C TYR A 80 -0.63 -18.23 0.88
N CYS A 81 -1.50 -17.49 0.18
CA CYS A 81 -2.81 -17.12 0.72
C CYS A 81 -3.66 -18.36 1.04
N ILE A 82 -3.64 -19.37 0.19
CA ILE A 82 -4.37 -20.61 0.40
C ILE A 82 -3.75 -21.44 1.55
N GLU A 83 -2.41 -21.62 1.54
CA GLU A 83 -1.70 -22.38 2.57
C GLU A 83 -1.89 -21.81 3.99
N LYS A 84 -1.85 -20.48 4.11
CA LYS A 84 -1.98 -19.78 5.39
C LYS A 84 -3.42 -19.42 5.76
N GLU A 85 -4.38 -19.81 4.94
CA GLU A 85 -5.81 -19.52 5.16
C GLU A 85 -6.05 -18.00 5.32
N ILE A 86 -5.45 -17.20 4.43
CA ILE A 86 -5.65 -15.75 4.43
C ILE A 86 -7.12 -15.44 4.13
N GLU A 87 -7.74 -14.63 4.98
CA GLU A 87 -9.17 -14.25 4.88
C GLU A 87 -9.36 -12.92 4.14
N PHE A 88 -8.32 -12.07 4.14
CA PHE A 88 -8.41 -10.72 3.65
C PHE A 88 -7.09 -10.26 3.00
N VAL A 89 -7.16 -9.62 1.84
CA VAL A 89 -6.01 -9.01 1.17
C VAL A 89 -6.19 -7.50 1.11
N TYR A 90 -5.27 -6.78 1.76
CA TYR A 90 -5.13 -5.34 1.65
C TYR A 90 -3.99 -5.03 0.70
N ALA A 91 -4.28 -4.50 -0.48
CA ALA A 91 -3.26 -4.26 -1.50
C ALA A 91 -3.06 -2.77 -1.76
N ARG A 92 -1.81 -2.34 -1.86
CA ARG A 92 -1.44 -1.02 -2.38
C ARG A 92 -0.98 -1.19 -3.82
N CYS A 93 -1.94 -1.38 -4.73
CA CYS A 93 -1.66 -1.77 -6.12
C CYS A 93 -2.16 -0.76 -7.17
N PHE A 94 -2.39 0.50 -6.78
CA PHE A 94 -2.76 1.54 -7.73
C PHE A 94 -1.70 1.67 -8.85
N GLN A 95 -2.16 2.02 -10.05
CA GLN A 95 -1.34 2.12 -11.28
C GLN A 95 -0.67 0.83 -11.77
N ASN A 96 -1.12 -0.31 -11.29
CA ASN A 96 -0.58 -1.62 -11.69
C ASN A 96 -1.62 -2.51 -12.37
N ALA A 97 -2.77 -1.96 -12.78
CA ALA A 97 -3.80 -2.77 -13.41
C ALA A 97 -3.31 -3.40 -14.72
N ASN A 98 -3.39 -4.72 -14.77
CA ASN A 98 -3.00 -5.53 -15.92
C ASN A 98 -3.74 -6.88 -15.88
N PRO A 99 -3.77 -7.64 -17.00
CA PRO A 99 -4.51 -8.90 -17.06
C PRO A 99 -4.07 -9.95 -16.03
N VAL A 100 -2.77 -9.99 -15.68
CA VAL A 100 -2.23 -10.96 -14.73
C VAL A 100 -2.70 -10.65 -13.31
N LEU A 101 -2.67 -9.36 -12.93
CA LEU A 101 -3.18 -8.89 -11.64
C LEU A 101 -4.69 -9.11 -11.52
N ILE A 102 -5.45 -8.86 -12.60
CA ILE A 102 -6.88 -9.17 -12.66
C ILE A 102 -7.12 -10.66 -12.41
N HIS A 103 -6.34 -11.53 -13.06
CA HIS A 103 -6.45 -12.97 -12.88
C HIS A 103 -6.18 -13.38 -11.42
N PHE A 104 -5.17 -12.78 -10.79
CA PHE A 104 -4.84 -13.01 -9.39
C PHE A 104 -6.00 -12.67 -8.45
N PHE A 105 -6.54 -11.44 -8.53
CA PHE A 105 -7.68 -11.05 -7.67
C PHE A 105 -8.96 -11.84 -7.98
N LYS A 106 -9.18 -12.22 -9.24
CA LYS A 106 -10.29 -13.11 -9.61
C LYS A 106 -10.15 -14.48 -8.92
N ARG A 107 -8.93 -15.03 -8.82
CA ARG A 107 -8.68 -16.29 -8.10
C ARG A 107 -8.93 -16.13 -6.61
N LEU A 108 -8.43 -15.08 -5.99
CA LEU A 108 -8.67 -14.78 -4.56
C LEU A 108 -10.17 -14.70 -4.26
N LYS A 109 -10.91 -13.93 -5.06
CA LYS A 109 -12.37 -13.81 -4.90
C LYS A 109 -13.09 -15.15 -5.05
N LYS A 110 -12.67 -16.01 -5.98
CA LYS A 110 -13.21 -17.38 -6.12
C LYS A 110 -12.90 -18.27 -4.92
N ALA A 111 -11.78 -18.04 -4.24
CA ALA A 111 -11.41 -18.73 -3.01
C ALA A 111 -12.11 -18.16 -1.76
N GLY A 112 -13.00 -17.18 -1.91
CA GLY A 112 -13.71 -16.56 -0.79
C GLY A 112 -12.89 -15.49 -0.02
N ILE A 113 -11.71 -15.13 -0.52
CA ILE A 113 -10.83 -14.14 0.12
C ILE A 113 -11.32 -12.74 -0.26
N ARG A 114 -11.60 -11.90 0.75
CA ARG A 114 -12.00 -10.51 0.53
C ARG A 114 -10.80 -9.66 0.17
N CYS A 115 -10.99 -8.71 -0.74
CA CYS A 115 -9.91 -7.89 -1.27
C CYS A 115 -10.27 -6.41 -1.26
N VAL A 116 -9.38 -5.58 -0.75
CA VAL A 116 -9.43 -4.13 -0.91
C VAL A 116 -8.13 -3.61 -1.48
N THR A 117 -8.18 -2.45 -2.13
CA THR A 117 -6.96 -1.76 -2.57
C THR A 117 -6.95 -0.33 -2.08
N GLU A 118 -5.78 0.15 -1.70
CA GLU A 118 -5.55 1.54 -1.33
C GLU A 118 -5.15 2.36 -2.56
N ILE A 119 -5.88 3.44 -2.80
CA ILE A 119 -5.57 4.50 -3.76
C ILE A 119 -5.32 5.77 -2.96
N PRO A 120 -4.05 6.11 -2.67
CA PRO A 120 -3.73 7.21 -1.75
C PRO A 120 -4.10 8.58 -2.32
N THR A 121 -4.01 8.77 -3.63
CA THR A 121 -4.33 10.03 -4.32
C THR A 121 -5.32 9.75 -5.44
N TYR A 122 -6.38 10.54 -5.54
CA TYR A 122 -7.34 10.47 -6.63
C TYR A 122 -7.89 11.88 -6.93
N PRO A 123 -7.99 12.29 -8.21
CA PRO A 123 -7.48 11.58 -9.39
C PRO A 123 -5.94 11.57 -9.44
N TYR A 124 -5.33 10.51 -9.97
CA TYR A 124 -3.87 10.35 -10.02
C TYR A 124 -3.28 10.41 -11.44
N ASP A 125 -4.13 10.55 -12.47
CA ASP A 125 -3.67 10.51 -13.85
C ASP A 125 -2.73 11.67 -14.22
N ASP A 126 -2.93 12.84 -13.61
CA ASP A 126 -2.15 14.04 -13.90
C ASP A 126 -0.77 14.04 -13.21
N GLU A 127 -0.61 13.34 -12.10
CA GLU A 127 0.66 13.25 -11.38
C GLU A 127 1.79 12.65 -12.24
N PHE A 128 1.44 11.93 -13.30
CA PHE A 128 2.36 11.14 -14.12
C PHE A 128 2.56 11.67 -15.54
N SER A 129 2.04 12.84 -15.84
CA SER A 129 2.17 13.49 -17.15
C SER A 129 3.65 13.76 -17.57
N HIS A 130 4.55 13.92 -16.59
CA HIS A 130 5.97 14.23 -16.76
C HIS A 130 6.90 13.01 -16.82
N PHE A 131 6.37 11.79 -16.77
CA PHE A 131 7.19 10.59 -16.73
C PHE A 131 7.76 10.16 -18.10
N ASP A 132 8.87 9.39 -18.02
CA ASP A 132 9.52 8.72 -19.13
C ASP A 132 8.55 7.80 -19.90
N TRP A 133 8.82 7.56 -21.19
CA TRP A 133 7.97 6.80 -22.10
C TRP A 133 7.61 5.40 -21.61
N LYS A 134 8.52 4.73 -20.88
CA LYS A 134 8.26 3.41 -20.27
C LYS A 134 7.15 3.46 -19.21
N ASN A 135 7.14 4.50 -18.40
CA ASN A 135 6.11 4.72 -17.39
C ASN A 135 4.77 5.07 -18.04
N LYS A 136 4.79 5.82 -19.16
CA LYS A 136 3.57 6.13 -19.94
C LYS A 136 2.88 4.88 -20.49
N ILE A 137 3.63 3.85 -20.90
CA ILE A 137 3.06 2.55 -21.30
C ILE A 137 2.35 1.88 -20.11
N GLY A 138 2.99 1.88 -18.93
CA GLY A 138 2.40 1.35 -17.71
C GLY A 138 1.10 2.03 -17.32
N ILE A 139 1.06 3.36 -17.40
CA ILE A 139 -0.14 4.17 -17.12
C ILE A 139 -1.26 3.88 -18.13
N LYS A 140 -0.96 3.82 -19.43
CA LYS A 140 -1.96 3.46 -20.43
C LYS A 140 -2.53 2.05 -20.22
N MET A 141 -1.68 1.11 -19.83
CA MET A 141 -2.13 -0.23 -19.47
C MET A 141 -3.05 -0.20 -18.24
N ASP A 142 -2.67 0.54 -17.20
CA ASP A 142 -3.51 0.73 -16.03
C ASP A 142 -4.86 1.32 -16.40
N GLN A 143 -4.91 2.42 -17.15
CA GLN A 143 -6.14 3.06 -17.62
C GLN A 143 -7.06 2.11 -18.38
N LEU A 144 -6.49 1.21 -19.20
CA LEU A 144 -7.24 0.22 -19.97
C LEU A 144 -7.85 -0.87 -19.08
N PHE A 145 -7.15 -1.25 -18.01
CA PHE A 145 -7.51 -2.43 -17.21
C PHE A 145 -8.08 -2.11 -15.82
N ARG A 146 -7.88 -0.89 -15.28
CA ARG A 146 -8.25 -0.54 -13.90
C ARG A 146 -9.75 -0.75 -13.61
N ASN A 147 -10.65 -0.35 -14.50
CA ASN A 147 -12.09 -0.57 -14.33
C ASN A 147 -12.47 -2.06 -14.26
N ARG A 148 -11.67 -2.94 -14.90
CA ARG A 148 -11.86 -4.39 -14.82
C ARG A 148 -11.26 -4.96 -13.55
N LEU A 149 -10.10 -4.45 -13.12
CA LEU A 149 -9.43 -4.86 -11.90
C LEU A 149 -10.31 -4.60 -10.68
N TYR A 150 -10.82 -3.38 -10.57
CA TYR A 150 -11.54 -2.96 -9.37
C TYR A 150 -12.89 -3.68 -9.17
N LYS A 151 -13.46 -4.31 -10.21
CA LYS A 151 -14.64 -5.20 -10.06
C LYS A 151 -14.39 -6.41 -9.16
N TYR A 152 -13.13 -6.75 -8.90
CA TYR A 152 -12.75 -7.85 -8.01
C TYR A 152 -12.42 -7.37 -6.60
N MET A 153 -12.50 -6.06 -6.33
CA MET A 153 -12.34 -5.47 -5.00
C MET A 153 -13.70 -5.32 -4.31
N ASP A 154 -13.73 -5.52 -3.00
CA ASP A 154 -14.92 -5.33 -2.19
C ASP A 154 -15.10 -3.85 -1.81
N ALA A 155 -14.01 -3.09 -1.74
CA ALA A 155 -13.98 -1.65 -1.59
C ALA A 155 -12.64 -1.07 -2.03
N LEU A 156 -12.58 0.25 -2.22
CA LEU A 156 -11.35 1.01 -2.37
C LEU A 156 -11.09 1.85 -1.12
N VAL A 157 -9.86 1.83 -0.63
CA VAL A 157 -9.44 2.65 0.49
C VAL A 157 -8.75 3.90 -0.05
N THR A 158 -9.14 5.09 0.39
CA THR A 158 -8.62 6.34 -0.18
C THR A 158 -8.58 7.47 0.85
N PHE A 159 -7.78 8.50 0.58
CA PHE A 159 -7.79 9.78 1.31
C PHE A 159 -8.67 10.83 0.64
N SER A 160 -9.22 10.54 -0.54
CA SER A 160 -10.15 11.39 -1.26
C SER A 160 -11.54 11.36 -0.63
N ASP A 161 -12.31 12.42 -0.84
CA ASP A 161 -13.71 12.55 -0.40
C ASP A 161 -14.72 11.85 -1.33
N GLU A 162 -14.25 11.20 -2.40
CA GLU A 162 -15.08 10.53 -3.38
C GLU A 162 -15.76 9.28 -2.79
N ASP A 163 -17.08 9.20 -2.86
CA ASP A 163 -17.86 8.04 -2.40
C ASP A 163 -17.67 6.80 -3.30
N LYS A 164 -17.32 7.04 -4.56
CA LYS A 164 -17.06 5.98 -5.56
C LYS A 164 -15.89 6.34 -6.46
N ILE A 165 -14.98 5.40 -6.63
CA ILE A 165 -13.86 5.47 -7.56
C ILE A 165 -13.92 4.24 -8.47
N PHE A 166 -13.81 4.42 -9.79
CA PHE A 166 -13.89 3.35 -10.78
C PHE A 166 -15.10 2.41 -10.62
N GLY A 167 -16.23 2.98 -10.17
CA GLY A 167 -17.47 2.24 -9.97
C GLY A 167 -17.54 1.40 -8.69
N GLN A 168 -16.51 1.43 -7.84
CA GLN A 168 -16.48 0.77 -6.54
C GLN A 168 -16.69 1.77 -5.42
N ARG A 169 -17.32 1.31 -4.32
CA ARG A 169 -17.45 2.11 -3.10
C ARG A 169 -16.08 2.39 -2.49
N THR A 170 -15.94 3.53 -1.89
CA THR A 170 -14.74 3.94 -1.18
C THR A 170 -14.91 3.80 0.33
N ILE A 171 -13.79 3.63 1.01
CA ILE A 171 -13.65 3.77 2.46
C ILE A 171 -12.62 4.85 2.67
N ARG A 172 -13.06 5.99 3.19
CA ARG A 172 -12.15 7.09 3.50
C ARG A 172 -11.32 6.77 4.73
N ILE A 173 -10.03 7.02 4.63
CA ILE A 173 -9.09 6.95 5.75
C ILE A 173 -8.28 8.23 5.83
N SER A 174 -7.64 8.47 6.96
CA SER A 174 -6.63 9.51 7.14
C SER A 174 -5.23 8.88 7.34
N ASN A 175 -4.19 9.71 7.25
CA ASN A 175 -2.86 9.26 7.63
C ASN A 175 -2.84 9.01 9.14
N GLY A 176 -2.54 7.76 9.51
CA GLY A 176 -2.26 7.41 10.89
C GLY A 176 -0.88 7.90 11.32
N VAL A 177 -0.75 8.30 12.56
CA VAL A 177 0.53 8.63 13.21
C VAL A 177 0.73 7.66 14.35
N ASP A 178 1.93 7.11 14.46
CA ASP A 178 2.33 6.32 15.61
C ASP A 178 2.82 7.28 16.71
N PHE A 179 1.94 7.56 17.68
CA PHE A 179 2.24 8.47 18.77
C PHE A 179 3.39 7.96 19.66
N ASP A 180 3.57 6.65 19.78
CA ASP A 180 4.67 6.08 20.57
C ASP A 180 6.05 6.40 19.94
N SER A 181 6.08 6.65 18.64
CA SER A 181 7.31 6.99 17.91
C SER A 181 7.69 8.48 18.00
N ILE A 182 6.80 9.32 18.53
CA ILE A 182 7.03 10.76 18.62
C ILE A 182 7.67 11.07 19.98
N PRO A 183 8.91 11.64 20.03
CA PRO A 183 9.54 12.03 21.30
C PRO A 183 8.68 13.08 22.02
N ILE A 184 8.24 12.80 23.23
CA ILE A 184 7.38 13.66 24.06
C ILE A 184 7.98 15.08 24.22
N HIS A 185 9.28 15.21 24.19
CA HIS A 185 9.99 16.49 24.29
C HIS A 185 9.66 17.50 23.18
N GLN A 186 9.16 17.08 22.02
CA GLN A 186 8.80 18.00 20.94
C GLN A 186 7.45 18.70 21.19
N PHE A 187 6.57 18.13 21.98
CA PHE A 187 5.27 18.75 22.32
C PHE A 187 5.38 19.79 23.43
N ALA A 188 6.28 19.60 24.39
CA ALA A 188 6.46 20.53 25.49
C ALA A 188 6.98 21.92 25.03
N ASN A 189 7.77 21.95 23.97
CA ASN A 189 8.35 23.19 23.45
C ASN A 189 7.37 24.03 22.60
N HIS A 190 6.33 23.42 22.03
CA HIS A 190 5.32 24.17 21.27
C HIS A 190 4.22 24.77 22.15
N VAL A 191 3.89 24.11 23.24
CA VAL A 191 2.85 24.60 24.20
C VAL A 191 3.38 25.79 25.01
N SER A 192 4.69 25.89 25.26
CA SER A 192 5.27 27.00 25.99
C SER A 192 5.48 28.29 25.16
N LEU A 193 5.38 28.24 23.82
CA LEU A 193 5.51 29.41 22.96
C LEU A 193 4.20 30.15 22.70
N GLU A 194 3.05 29.48 22.85
CA GLU A 194 1.72 30.11 22.66
C GLU A 194 1.17 30.81 23.92
N SER A 195 1.83 30.64 25.08
CA SER A 195 1.37 31.26 26.36
C SER A 195 1.94 32.63 26.64
N GLU A 196 2.77 33.22 25.78
CA GLU A 196 3.35 34.55 25.97
C GLU A 196 2.82 35.65 25.03
N GLU A 197 1.76 35.46 24.28
CA GLU A 197 1.09 36.58 23.64
C GLU A 197 0.29 37.37 24.68
N ARG A 198 0.93 38.44 25.17
CA ARG A 198 0.36 39.42 26.09
C ARG A 198 -0.86 40.09 25.49
N ILE A 199 -2.00 39.91 26.14
CA ILE A 199 -3.19 40.74 25.91
C ILE A 199 -2.83 42.20 26.14
N PRO A 200 -2.97 43.10 25.14
CA PRO A 200 -2.73 44.53 25.39
C PRO A 200 -3.82 45.09 26.32
N PRO A 201 -3.47 46.05 27.23
CA PRO A 201 -4.45 46.62 28.15
C PRO A 201 -5.48 47.44 27.40
N LEU A 202 -6.76 47.16 27.71
CA LEU A 202 -7.92 47.98 27.31
C LEU A 202 -7.78 49.35 27.97
N HIS A 203 -7.58 50.40 27.18
CA HIS A 203 -7.77 51.80 27.65
C HIS A 203 -9.27 52.07 27.70
N LEU A 204 -9.75 52.38 28.90
CA LEU A 204 -11.05 53.02 29.19
C LEU A 204 -10.97 54.51 28.84
#